data_251a4640f6d55d99b6283f0916e21c31
#
_entry.id   251a4640f6d55d99b6283f0916e21c31
#
_cell.length_a   1.000
_cell.length_b   1.000
_cell.length_c   1.000
_cell.angle_alpha   90.00
_cell.angle_beta   90.00
_cell.angle_gamma   90.00
#
_symmetry.space_group_name_H-M   'P 1'
#
loop_
_entity.id
_entity.type
_entity.pdbx_description
1 polymer ?
#
loop_
_entity_poly.entity_id
_entity_poly.type
_entity_poly.pdbx_seq_one_letter_code
_entity_poly.pdbx_strand_id
1 'polypeptide(L)'
;MKFPETHRDLFADEVKAFAFLSTTMASGTPQVTPIWFDLEKDYILLNSARGRVKDRNMRARPNVALAIVDPNNPYRYIQVRGKVIKITEEGARAHIDRLAKKYLGKKIFPGDPSEVRVTYFVQPEAFSTMG
;
A
#
# COMPACT_ATOMS: atom_id res chain seq x y z
N MET A 1 -6.89 8.68 12.40
CA MET A 1 -8.23 8.44 11.82
C MET A 1 -8.56 6.97 11.93
N LYS A 2 -9.71 6.65 12.44
CA LYS A 2 -10.14 5.26 12.61
C LYS A 2 -10.62 4.66 11.29
N PHE A 3 -10.23 3.41 11.03
CA PHE A 3 -10.77 2.65 9.92
C PHE A 3 -12.24 2.32 10.16
N PRO A 4 -13.11 2.42 9.13
CA PRO A 4 -14.52 2.04 9.27
C PRO A 4 -14.67 0.59 9.71
N GLU A 5 -15.50 0.35 10.73
CA GLU A 5 -15.74 -0.98 11.29
C GLU A 5 -16.23 -1.97 10.24
N THR A 6 -17.09 -1.52 9.34
CA THR A 6 -17.69 -2.38 8.31
C THR A 6 -16.71 -2.95 7.32
N HIS A 7 -15.51 -2.36 7.21
CA HIS A 7 -14.49 -2.75 6.23
C HIS A 7 -13.14 -3.00 6.87
N ARG A 8 -13.07 -3.04 8.20
CA ARG A 8 -11.81 -3.23 8.93
C ARG A 8 -11.14 -4.55 8.60
N ASP A 9 -11.93 -5.59 8.33
CA ASP A 9 -11.43 -6.92 7.97
C ASP A 9 -10.51 -6.90 6.73
N LEU A 10 -10.72 -5.97 5.80
CA LEU A 10 -9.90 -5.88 4.59
C LEU A 10 -8.45 -5.52 4.87
N PHE A 11 -8.17 -5.01 6.07
CA PHE A 11 -6.81 -4.63 6.48
C PHE A 11 -6.11 -5.72 7.29
N ALA A 12 -6.79 -6.83 7.59
CA ALA A 12 -6.22 -7.91 8.40
C ALA A 12 -5.16 -8.69 7.62
N ASP A 13 -4.14 -9.19 8.35
CA ASP A 13 -3.07 -9.97 7.72
C ASP A 13 -3.56 -11.28 7.11
N GLU A 14 -4.65 -11.83 7.63
CA GLU A 14 -5.26 -13.07 7.11
C GLU A 14 -5.99 -12.85 5.79
N VAL A 15 -6.30 -11.62 5.44
CA VAL A 15 -7.05 -11.28 4.23
C VAL A 15 -6.06 -10.76 3.18
N LYS A 16 -5.93 -11.49 2.08
CA LYS A 16 -4.98 -11.17 1.00
C LYS A 16 -5.57 -10.16 0.02
N ALA A 17 -6.10 -9.06 0.54
CA ALA A 17 -6.63 -8.00 -0.30
C ALA A 17 -5.49 -7.18 -0.89
N PHE A 18 -5.56 -6.92 -2.21
CA PHE A 18 -4.62 -5.99 -2.85
C PHE A 18 -5.12 -4.57 -2.70
N ALA A 19 -4.18 -3.64 -2.58
CA ALA A 19 -4.48 -2.24 -2.78
C ALA A 19 -4.19 -1.87 -4.23
N PHE A 20 -5.01 -1.00 -4.78
CA PHE A 20 -4.76 -0.38 -6.08
C PHE A 20 -4.36 1.06 -5.77
N LEU A 21 -3.07 1.33 -5.95
CA LEU A 21 -2.46 2.59 -5.54
C LEU A 21 -2.45 3.58 -6.69
N SER A 22 -3.04 4.74 -6.49
CA SER A 22 -2.96 5.86 -7.42
C SER A 22 -1.93 6.88 -6.92
N THR A 23 -0.98 7.18 -7.76
CA THR A 23 0.01 8.25 -7.57
C THR A 23 -0.08 9.25 -8.71
N THR A 24 0.52 10.42 -8.54
CA THR A 24 0.41 11.49 -9.52
C THR A 24 1.75 11.70 -10.23
N MET A 25 1.71 11.63 -11.55
CA MET A 25 2.85 11.93 -12.40
C MET A 25 3.21 13.42 -12.34
N ALA A 26 4.43 13.76 -12.77
CA ALA A 26 4.87 15.16 -12.81
C ALA A 26 3.96 16.05 -13.67
N SER A 27 3.34 15.47 -14.70
CA SER A 27 2.37 16.16 -15.56
C SER A 27 1.01 16.41 -14.90
N GLY A 28 0.76 15.83 -13.70
CA GLY A 28 -0.54 15.84 -13.06
C GLY A 28 -1.41 14.65 -13.43
N THR A 29 -0.96 13.82 -14.36
CA THR A 29 -1.72 12.63 -14.78
C THR A 29 -1.64 11.57 -13.69
N PRO A 30 -2.76 10.92 -13.31
CA PRO A 30 -2.74 9.84 -12.34
C PRO A 30 -2.20 8.54 -12.96
N GLN A 31 -1.55 7.74 -12.10
CA GLN A 31 -1.03 6.41 -12.45
C GLN A 31 -1.53 5.44 -11.38
N VAL A 32 -1.97 4.25 -11.78
CA VAL A 32 -2.50 3.26 -10.84
C VAL A 32 -1.81 1.90 -11.06
N THR A 33 -1.44 1.25 -9.94
CA THR A 33 -0.87 -0.11 -9.96
C THR A 33 -1.36 -0.89 -8.75
N PRO A 34 -1.52 -2.23 -8.86
CA PRO A 34 -1.77 -3.06 -7.67
C PRO A 34 -0.51 -3.12 -6.81
N ILE A 35 -0.70 -3.21 -5.51
CA ILE A 35 0.40 -3.25 -4.55
C ILE A 35 -0.03 -4.01 -3.30
N TRP A 36 0.92 -4.70 -2.67
CA TRP A 36 0.72 -5.31 -1.36
C TRP A 36 0.77 -4.23 -0.28
N PHE A 37 0.06 -4.48 0.82
CA PHE A 37 0.08 -3.57 1.95
C PHE A 37 -0.11 -4.32 3.27
N ASP A 38 0.28 -3.70 4.35
CA ASP A 38 -0.12 -4.07 5.70
C ASP A 38 -0.27 -2.81 6.54
N LEU A 39 -0.49 -2.97 7.83
CA LEU A 39 -0.68 -1.85 8.74
C LEU A 39 0.43 -1.82 9.78
N GLU A 40 0.78 -0.61 10.21
CA GLU A 40 1.49 -0.37 11.44
C GLU A 40 0.74 0.73 12.16
N LYS A 41 0.12 0.40 13.29
CA LYS A 41 -0.81 1.33 13.99
C LYS A 41 -1.91 1.77 13.01
N ASP A 42 -2.07 3.09 12.81
CA ASP A 42 -3.09 3.65 11.91
C ASP A 42 -2.52 3.99 10.54
N TYR A 43 -1.28 3.60 10.24
CA TYR A 43 -0.65 3.84 8.95
C TYR A 43 -0.80 2.63 8.04
N ILE A 44 -1.06 2.90 6.77
CA ILE A 44 -0.99 1.88 5.73
C ILE A 44 0.45 1.86 5.22
N LEU A 45 1.10 0.71 5.29
CA LEU A 45 2.47 0.54 4.84
C LEU A 45 2.50 -0.09 3.45
N LEU A 46 3.20 0.57 2.55
CA LEU A 46 3.44 0.10 1.19
C LEU A 46 4.94 -0.16 1.03
N ASN A 47 5.28 -1.01 0.07
CA ASN A 47 6.68 -1.31 -0.23
C ASN A 47 6.88 -1.33 -1.74
N SER A 48 7.98 -0.76 -2.20
CA SER A 48 8.36 -0.75 -3.59
C SER A 48 9.89 -0.71 -3.70
N ALA A 49 10.40 -0.51 -4.91
CA ALA A 49 11.82 -0.38 -5.14
C ALA A 49 12.16 1.05 -5.54
N ARG A 50 13.31 1.52 -5.05
CA ARG A 50 13.82 2.86 -5.39
C ARG A 50 13.94 3.00 -6.91
N GLY A 51 13.47 4.12 -7.44
CA GLY A 51 13.56 4.46 -8.85
C GLY A 51 12.38 4.05 -9.70
N ARG A 52 11.46 3.25 -9.17
CA ARG A 52 10.22 2.95 -9.90
C ARG A 52 9.36 4.20 -10.03
N VAL A 53 8.45 4.20 -11.00
CA VAL A 53 7.58 5.36 -11.27
C VAL A 53 6.82 5.78 -10.02
N LYS A 54 6.18 4.82 -9.32
CA LYS A 54 5.43 5.13 -8.09
C LYS A 54 6.34 5.67 -6.98
N ASP A 55 7.59 5.20 -6.90
CA ASP A 55 8.56 5.71 -5.93
C ASP A 55 8.86 7.18 -6.18
N ARG A 56 9.20 7.52 -7.42
CA ARG A 56 9.46 8.91 -7.79
C ARG A 56 8.25 9.80 -7.56
N ASN A 57 7.06 9.30 -7.90
CA ASN A 57 5.82 10.05 -7.76
C ASN A 57 5.53 10.36 -6.28
N MET A 58 5.63 9.36 -5.40
CA MET A 58 5.34 9.56 -3.98
C MET A 58 6.35 10.47 -3.29
N ARG A 59 7.62 10.43 -3.72
CA ARG A 59 8.65 11.33 -3.18
C ARG A 59 8.37 12.78 -3.54
N ALA A 60 7.91 13.02 -4.75
CA ALA A 60 7.69 14.38 -5.26
C ALA A 60 6.28 14.91 -4.91
N ARG A 61 5.28 14.03 -4.91
CA ARG A 61 3.85 14.38 -4.72
C ARG A 61 3.23 13.38 -3.78
N PRO A 62 3.17 13.71 -2.47
CA PRO A 62 2.85 12.72 -1.43
C PRO A 62 1.37 12.35 -1.31
N ASN A 63 0.48 13.08 -1.97
CA ASN A 63 -0.95 12.75 -1.92
C ASN A 63 -1.23 11.52 -2.78
N VAL A 64 -1.89 10.53 -2.19
CA VAL A 64 -2.18 9.25 -2.84
C VAL A 64 -3.61 8.82 -2.57
N ALA A 65 -4.08 7.88 -3.38
CA ALA A 65 -5.35 7.21 -3.14
C ALA A 65 -5.16 5.72 -3.32
N LEU A 66 -5.93 4.94 -2.56
CA LEU A 66 -5.91 3.48 -2.65
C LEU A 66 -7.35 2.98 -2.69
N ALA A 67 -7.59 1.96 -3.53
CA ALA A 67 -8.80 1.16 -3.43
C ALA A 67 -8.38 -0.22 -2.95
N ILE A 68 -8.99 -0.68 -1.85
CA ILE A 68 -8.73 -2.00 -1.29
C ILE A 68 -10.00 -2.82 -1.47
N VAL A 69 -9.92 -3.87 -2.27
CA VAL A 69 -11.08 -4.62 -2.73
C VAL A 69 -11.13 -5.97 -2.01
N ASP A 70 -12.33 -6.35 -1.55
CA ASP A 70 -12.56 -7.66 -0.97
C ASP A 70 -12.19 -8.73 -1.99
N PRO A 71 -11.25 -9.64 -1.68
CA PRO A 71 -10.83 -10.66 -2.64
C PRO A 71 -11.93 -11.67 -3.01
N ASN A 72 -12.99 -11.74 -2.21
CA ASN A 72 -14.12 -12.64 -2.44
C ASN A 72 -15.36 -11.94 -3.01
N ASN A 73 -15.34 -10.60 -3.06
CA ASN A 73 -16.50 -9.83 -3.53
C ASN A 73 -16.03 -8.49 -4.12
N PRO A 74 -15.89 -8.40 -5.45
CA PRO A 74 -15.36 -7.18 -6.09
C PRO A 74 -16.28 -5.95 -5.95
N TYR A 75 -17.51 -6.15 -5.50
CA TYR A 75 -18.43 -5.05 -5.24
C TYR A 75 -18.30 -4.47 -3.85
N ARG A 76 -17.45 -5.07 -3.01
CA ARG A 76 -17.17 -4.58 -1.67
C ARG A 76 -15.75 -4.05 -1.61
N TYR A 77 -15.59 -2.76 -1.29
CA TYR A 77 -14.27 -2.13 -1.24
C TYR A 77 -14.25 -0.93 -0.30
N ILE A 78 -13.07 -0.52 0.05
CA ILE A 78 -12.82 0.75 0.74
C ILE A 78 -11.85 1.58 -0.10
N GLN A 79 -12.21 2.83 -0.32
CA GLN A 79 -11.31 3.82 -0.91
C GLN A 79 -10.67 4.62 0.21
N VAL A 80 -9.36 4.78 0.15
CA VAL A 80 -8.60 5.58 1.10
C VAL A 80 -7.91 6.70 0.34
N ARG A 81 -8.11 7.93 0.77
CA ARG A 81 -7.30 9.06 0.34
C ARG A 81 -6.37 9.40 1.48
N GLY A 82 -5.10 9.61 1.18
CA GLY A 82 -4.12 9.82 2.20
C GLY A 82 -2.87 10.51 1.71
N LYS A 83 -1.91 10.59 2.62
CA LYS A 83 -0.66 11.28 2.37
C LYS A 83 0.49 10.43 2.84
N VAL A 84 1.51 10.30 2.00
CA VAL A 84 2.77 9.65 2.39
C VAL A 84 3.50 10.60 3.32
N ILE A 85 3.68 10.18 4.57
CA ILE A 85 4.30 11.02 5.60
C ILE A 85 5.73 10.59 5.95
N LYS A 86 6.12 9.39 5.54
CA LYS A 86 7.46 8.86 5.78
C LYS A 86 7.84 7.90 4.68
N ILE A 87 9.07 8.02 4.20
CA ILE A 87 9.66 7.14 3.20
C ILE A 87 11.01 6.70 3.77
N THR A 88 11.25 5.39 3.85
CA THR A 88 12.48 4.88 4.45
C THR A 88 12.97 3.63 3.76
N GLU A 89 14.28 3.51 3.61
CA GLU A 89 14.94 2.28 3.16
C GLU A 89 15.29 1.39 4.36
N GLU A 90 15.46 2.00 5.54
CA GLU A 90 15.74 1.25 6.77
C GLU A 90 14.56 0.35 7.11
N GLY A 91 14.83 -0.95 7.26
CA GLY A 91 13.80 -1.94 7.57
C GLY A 91 12.92 -2.35 6.39
N ALA A 92 13.13 -1.76 5.20
CA ALA A 92 12.27 -2.03 4.05
C ALA A 92 12.42 -3.45 3.51
N ARG A 93 13.59 -4.06 3.62
CA ARG A 93 13.79 -5.45 3.22
C ARG A 93 13.02 -6.39 4.16
N ALA A 94 13.08 -6.17 5.46
CA ALA A 94 12.30 -6.95 6.42
C ALA A 94 10.80 -6.76 6.17
N HIS A 95 10.38 -5.57 5.79
CA HIS A 95 8.99 -5.25 5.47
C HIS A 95 8.50 -6.03 4.24
N ILE A 96 9.27 -6.06 3.14
CA ILE A 96 8.84 -6.81 1.96
C ILE A 96 8.80 -8.31 2.24
N ASP A 97 9.68 -8.83 3.10
CA ASP A 97 9.64 -10.22 3.51
C ASP A 97 8.37 -10.51 4.32
N ARG A 98 7.96 -9.60 5.19
CA ARG A 98 6.71 -9.71 5.94
C ARG A 98 5.49 -9.73 5.01
N LEU A 99 5.49 -8.88 3.98
CA LEU A 99 4.44 -8.87 2.97
C LEU A 99 4.44 -10.16 2.14
N ALA A 100 5.62 -10.70 1.81
CA ALA A 100 5.71 -11.97 1.10
C ALA A 100 5.11 -13.11 1.93
N LYS A 101 5.27 -13.08 3.25
CA LYS A 101 4.63 -14.05 4.13
C LYS A 101 3.11 -13.92 4.08
N LYS A 102 2.60 -12.69 4.13
CA LYS A 102 1.16 -12.43 4.06
C LYS A 102 0.54 -12.91 2.74
N TYR A 103 1.15 -12.56 1.61
CA TYR A 103 0.56 -12.77 0.29
C TYR A 103 0.95 -14.08 -0.37
N LEU A 104 2.15 -14.61 -0.07
CA LEU A 104 2.69 -15.79 -0.73
C LEU A 104 2.96 -16.96 0.21
N GLY A 105 2.91 -16.73 1.52
CA GLY A 105 3.29 -17.74 2.51
C GLY A 105 4.78 -18.02 2.53
N LYS A 106 5.61 -17.12 2.01
CA LYS A 106 7.08 -17.28 1.95
C LYS A 106 7.76 -16.41 2.98
N LYS A 107 8.83 -16.93 3.60
CA LYS A 107 9.59 -16.17 4.60
C LYS A 107 10.42 -15.05 3.98
N ILE A 108 10.84 -15.22 2.72
CA ILE A 108 11.70 -14.30 2.00
C ILE A 108 11.02 -13.92 0.69
N PHE A 109 11.02 -12.64 0.39
CA PHE A 109 10.48 -12.13 -0.86
C PHE A 109 11.29 -12.68 -2.04
N PRO A 110 10.65 -13.34 -3.03
CA PRO A 110 11.37 -13.99 -4.13
C PRO A 110 11.84 -13.06 -5.24
N GLY A 111 11.68 -11.75 -5.08
CA GLY A 111 12.12 -10.76 -6.07
C GLY A 111 13.62 -10.58 -6.09
N ASP A 112 14.09 -9.69 -6.97
CA ASP A 112 15.51 -9.39 -7.17
C ASP A 112 16.14 -8.86 -5.88
N PRO A 113 17.12 -9.56 -5.30
CA PRO A 113 17.76 -9.10 -4.06
C PRO A 113 18.61 -7.85 -4.23
N SER A 114 18.95 -7.45 -5.46
CA SER A 114 19.72 -6.24 -5.72
C SER A 114 18.87 -4.97 -5.67
N GLU A 115 17.55 -5.08 -5.69
CA GLU A 115 16.68 -3.92 -5.58
C GLU A 115 16.81 -3.26 -4.21
N VAL A 116 16.85 -1.94 -4.20
CA VAL A 116 16.79 -1.18 -2.96
C VAL A 116 15.31 -1.02 -2.58
N ARG A 117 14.88 -1.77 -1.57
CA ARG A 117 13.49 -1.73 -1.11
C ARG A 117 13.23 -0.47 -0.32
N VAL A 118 11.98 0.01 -0.40
CA VAL A 118 11.55 1.26 0.25
C VAL A 118 10.18 1.02 0.87
N THR A 119 10.00 1.46 2.11
CA THR A 119 8.70 1.45 2.79
C THR A 119 8.11 2.86 2.81
N TYR A 120 6.82 2.96 2.52
CA TYR A 120 6.05 4.20 2.51
C TYR A 120 4.98 4.11 3.57
N PHE A 121 4.91 5.13 4.44
CA PHE A 121 3.89 5.23 5.48
C PHE A 121 2.81 6.18 4.99
N VAL A 122 1.64 5.64 4.73
CA VAL A 122 0.49 6.43 4.28
C VAL A 122 -0.41 6.72 5.47
N GLN A 123 -0.64 8.00 5.73
CA GLN A 123 -1.60 8.44 6.72
C GLN A 123 -2.95 8.64 6.05
N PRO A 124 -3.98 7.85 6.43
CA PRO A 124 -5.31 8.04 5.88
C PRO A 124 -5.90 9.39 6.30
N GLU A 125 -6.56 10.06 5.36
CA GLU A 125 -7.22 11.35 5.59
C GLU A 125 -8.72 11.30 5.33
N ALA A 126 -9.18 10.37 4.48
CA ALA A 126 -10.59 10.20 4.19
C ALA A 126 -10.87 8.79 3.69
N PHE A 127 -12.06 8.29 4.00
CA PHE A 127 -12.52 6.97 3.55
C PHE A 127 -13.84 7.09 2.81
N SER A 128 -14.04 6.20 1.81
CA SER A 128 -15.34 5.95 1.18
C SER A 128 -15.50 4.44 1.06
N THR A 129 -16.68 3.93 1.34
CA THR A 129 -16.92 2.48 1.36
C THR A 129 -18.09 2.11 0.44
N MET A 130 -18.03 0.87 -0.06
CA MET A 130 -19.09 0.23 -0.83
C MET A 130 -19.24 -1.21 -0.32
N GLY A 131 -20.47 -1.66 -0.16
CA GLY A 131 -20.75 -3.05 0.28
C GLY A 131 -20.66 -3.35 1.77
#